data_034377aefd948f56a00ffea52ce4aad6
#
_entry.id   034377aefd948f56a00ffea52ce4aad6
#
_cell.length_a   1.000
_cell.length_b   1.000
_cell.length_c   1.000
_cell.angle_alpha   90.00
_cell.angle_beta   90.00
_cell.angle_gamma   90.00
#
_symmetry.space_group_name_H-M   'P 1'
#
loop_
_entity.id
_entity.type
_entity.pdbx_description
1 polymer ?
#
loop_
_entity_poly.entity_id
_entity_poly.type
_entity_poly.pdbx_seq_one_letter_code
_entity_poly.pdbx_strand_id
1 'polypeptide(L)'
;NEKQLRPLRAEFQIVFQDPFSSLNPRLNVEQTIGEGLGLKKLATAEISQRIDEALEKVELPISFRTRYPHELSGGQRQRVALARALVLRPKLLILDEPTSALDRTTQRAIVKLLRRLQQEHQISYVFISHDLQVVKALCQKVLVLRRAQVMEFQSTEQLFLNPQTEYTRQLIEASQYV
;
A
#
# COMPACT_ATOMS: atom_id res chain seq x y z
N ASN A 1 -23.36 12.24 5.32
CA ASN A 1 -23.93 11.38 6.34
C ASN A 1 -23.09 10.09 6.43
N GLU A 2 -22.71 9.68 7.64
CA GLU A 2 -21.78 8.56 7.86
C GLU A 2 -22.32 7.22 7.29
N LYS A 3 -23.64 7.00 7.33
CA LYS A 3 -24.27 5.82 6.72
C LYS A 3 -24.07 5.72 5.20
N GLN A 4 -23.97 6.86 4.51
CA GLN A 4 -23.69 6.92 3.07
C GLN A 4 -22.20 6.74 2.74
N LEU A 5 -21.31 7.10 3.67
CA LEU A 5 -19.86 6.95 3.49
C LEU A 5 -19.36 5.52 3.76
N ARG A 6 -20.07 4.76 4.58
CA ARG A 6 -19.67 3.36 4.92
C ARG A 6 -19.43 2.46 3.71
N PRO A 7 -20.34 2.35 2.72
CA PRO A 7 -20.08 1.53 1.54
C PRO A 7 -18.90 2.06 0.72
N LEU A 8 -18.73 3.39 0.63
CA LEU A 8 -17.61 4.00 -0.08
C LEU A 8 -16.27 3.68 0.58
N ARG A 9 -16.19 3.61 1.91
CA ARG A 9 -14.97 3.23 2.63
C ARG A 9 -14.45 1.83 2.27
N ALA A 10 -15.30 0.93 1.82
CA ALA A 10 -14.88 -0.38 1.32
C ALA A 10 -14.23 -0.28 -0.07
N GLU A 11 -14.58 0.73 -0.87
CA GLU A 11 -14.05 0.93 -2.21
C GLU A 11 -12.68 1.62 -2.22
N PHE A 12 -12.34 2.36 -1.16
CA PHE A 12 -11.01 2.94 -0.99
C PHE A 12 -10.42 2.57 0.37
N GLN A 13 -9.17 2.19 0.37
CA GLN A 13 -8.45 1.76 1.57
C GLN A 13 -7.15 2.52 1.69
N ILE A 14 -6.62 2.61 2.91
CA ILE A 14 -5.38 3.32 3.22
C ILE A 14 -4.42 2.34 3.90
N VAL A 15 -3.18 2.33 3.47
CA VAL A 15 -2.04 1.67 4.13
C VAL A 15 -1.09 2.76 4.59
N PHE A 16 -0.88 2.85 5.89
CA PHE A 16 -0.05 3.87 6.52
C PHE A 16 1.43 3.50 6.53
N GLN A 17 2.27 4.50 6.72
CA GLN A 17 3.72 4.46 6.70
C GLN A 17 4.32 3.43 7.67
N ASP A 18 3.81 3.35 8.89
CA ASP A 18 4.35 2.47 9.92
C ASP A 18 3.47 1.23 10.12
N PRO A 19 3.91 0.06 9.61
CA PRO A 19 3.18 -1.18 9.81
C PRO A 19 3.20 -1.66 11.29
N PHE A 20 4.12 -1.16 12.12
CA PHE A 20 4.18 -1.50 13.54
C PHE A 20 3.02 -0.87 14.31
N SER A 21 2.77 0.43 14.10
CA SER A 21 1.68 1.14 14.77
C SER A 21 0.32 0.87 14.14
N SER A 22 0.29 0.43 12.89
CA SER A 22 -0.97 0.19 12.16
C SER A 22 -1.62 -1.17 12.44
N LEU A 23 -0.88 -2.12 13.01
CA LEU A 23 -1.38 -3.44 13.38
C LEU A 23 -1.61 -3.53 14.89
N ASN A 24 -2.82 -3.94 15.31
CA ASN A 24 -3.08 -4.18 16.72
C ASN A 24 -2.28 -5.40 17.22
N PRO A 25 -1.34 -5.24 18.20
CA PRO A 25 -0.48 -6.32 18.65
C PRO A 25 -1.23 -7.46 19.36
N ARG A 26 -2.49 -7.23 19.75
CA ARG A 26 -3.34 -8.22 20.41
C ARG A 26 -4.12 -9.12 19.44
N LEU A 27 -4.13 -8.76 18.16
CA LEU A 27 -4.82 -9.53 17.12
C LEU A 27 -3.81 -10.34 16.31
N ASN A 28 -4.16 -11.59 16.01
CA ASN A 28 -3.40 -12.39 15.06
C ASN A 28 -3.66 -11.90 13.61
N VAL A 29 -2.94 -12.47 12.67
CA VAL A 29 -3.02 -12.09 11.24
C VAL A 29 -4.45 -12.30 10.70
N GLU A 30 -5.10 -13.42 11.03
CA GLU A 30 -6.47 -13.71 10.61
C GLU A 30 -7.46 -12.66 11.10
N GLN A 31 -7.40 -12.33 12.38
CA GLN A 31 -8.24 -11.32 13.01
C GLN A 31 -8.00 -9.94 12.40
N THR A 32 -6.73 -9.59 12.19
CA THR A 32 -6.33 -8.31 11.59
C THR A 32 -6.86 -8.16 10.16
N ILE A 33 -6.73 -9.19 9.31
CA ILE A 33 -7.22 -9.14 7.93
C ILE A 33 -8.75 -9.17 7.91
N GLY A 34 -9.37 -9.99 8.76
CA GLY A 34 -10.82 -10.17 8.83
C GLY A 34 -11.59 -9.00 9.44
N GLU A 35 -10.92 -8.06 10.15
CA GLU A 35 -11.56 -6.97 10.87
C GLU A 35 -12.53 -6.16 9.97
N GLY A 36 -12.10 -5.80 8.77
CA GLY A 36 -12.94 -5.07 7.81
C GLY A 36 -14.14 -5.86 7.27
N LEU A 37 -14.08 -7.20 7.29
CA LEU A 37 -15.16 -8.07 6.84
C LEU A 37 -16.28 -8.20 7.86
N GLY A 38 -16.02 -7.99 9.15
CA GLY A 38 -17.01 -8.07 10.21
C GLY A 38 -18.19 -7.08 10.05
N LEU A 39 -18.02 -6.04 9.21
CA LEU A 39 -19.10 -5.11 8.86
C LEU A 39 -19.99 -5.62 7.72
N LYS A 40 -19.57 -6.68 7.03
CA LYS A 40 -20.33 -7.33 5.96
C LYS A 40 -21.01 -8.58 6.56
N LYS A 41 -22.30 -8.76 6.28
CA LYS A 41 -23.05 -9.96 6.70
C LYS A 41 -22.62 -11.16 5.83
N LEU A 42 -21.40 -11.66 6.02
CA LEU A 42 -20.83 -12.79 5.29
C LEU A 42 -20.88 -14.05 6.15
N ALA A 43 -21.01 -15.21 5.51
CA ALA A 43 -20.86 -16.49 6.18
C ALA A 43 -19.42 -16.70 6.65
N THR A 44 -19.21 -17.40 7.77
CA THR A 44 -17.88 -17.67 8.34
C THR A 44 -16.94 -18.33 7.32
N ALA A 45 -17.45 -19.27 6.52
CA ALA A 45 -16.68 -19.91 5.45
C ALA A 45 -16.21 -18.92 4.39
N GLU A 46 -17.05 -17.96 4.00
CA GLU A 46 -16.69 -16.92 3.04
C GLU A 46 -15.64 -15.96 3.59
N ILE A 47 -15.73 -15.58 4.87
CA ILE A 47 -14.72 -14.77 5.56
C ILE A 47 -13.39 -15.51 5.54
N SER A 48 -13.36 -16.78 5.92
CA SER A 48 -12.16 -17.62 5.93
C SER A 48 -11.51 -17.70 4.54
N GLN A 49 -12.29 -17.96 3.50
CA GLN A 49 -11.80 -18.03 2.12
C GLN A 49 -11.20 -16.69 1.68
N ARG A 50 -11.85 -15.54 1.97
CA ARG A 50 -11.34 -14.23 1.61
C ARG A 50 -10.03 -13.87 2.29
N ILE A 51 -9.84 -14.33 3.52
CA ILE A 51 -8.57 -14.16 4.25
C ILE A 51 -7.46 -14.96 3.57
N ASP A 52 -7.73 -16.21 3.19
CA ASP A 52 -6.76 -17.05 2.48
C ASP A 52 -6.37 -16.44 1.13
N GLU A 53 -7.35 -15.99 0.34
CA GLU A 53 -7.12 -15.26 -0.91
C GLU A 53 -6.29 -13.99 -0.70
N ALA A 54 -6.53 -13.26 0.39
CA ALA A 54 -5.78 -12.04 0.69
C ALA A 54 -4.33 -12.33 1.08
N LEU A 55 -4.07 -13.40 1.85
CA LEU A 55 -2.72 -13.86 2.18
C LEU A 55 -1.95 -14.32 0.94
N GLU A 56 -2.59 -15.08 0.07
CA GLU A 56 -1.99 -15.53 -1.20
C GLU A 56 -1.61 -14.36 -2.09
N LYS A 57 -2.49 -13.37 -2.24
CA LYS A 57 -2.23 -12.15 -3.02
C LYS A 57 -0.99 -11.41 -2.57
N VAL A 58 -0.70 -11.40 -1.27
CA VAL A 58 0.48 -10.74 -0.71
C VAL A 58 1.66 -11.69 -0.50
N GLU A 59 1.61 -12.91 -1.05
CA GLU A 59 2.67 -13.92 -0.99
C GLU A 59 3.05 -14.30 0.46
N LEU A 60 2.05 -14.43 1.32
CA LEU A 60 2.19 -14.98 2.66
C LEU A 60 1.55 -16.35 2.74
N PRO A 61 2.23 -17.34 3.36
CA PRO A 61 1.65 -18.66 3.61
C PRO A 61 0.39 -18.60 4.48
N ILE A 62 -0.59 -19.45 4.21
CA ILE A 62 -1.83 -19.58 5.02
C ILE A 62 -1.50 -19.88 6.49
N SER A 63 -0.41 -20.59 6.76
CA SER A 63 0.05 -20.87 8.13
C SER A 63 0.36 -19.63 8.96
N PHE A 64 0.41 -18.43 8.33
CA PHE A 64 0.61 -17.18 9.06
C PHE A 64 -0.65 -16.68 9.76
N ARG A 65 -1.83 -17.25 9.50
CA ARG A 65 -3.10 -16.81 10.07
C ARG A 65 -3.07 -16.68 11.60
N THR A 66 -2.41 -17.63 12.27
CA THR A 66 -2.34 -17.69 13.75
C THR A 66 -1.20 -16.84 14.35
N ARG A 67 -0.30 -16.31 13.52
CA ARG A 67 0.82 -15.49 14.00
C ARG A 67 0.37 -14.11 14.46
N TYR A 68 1.08 -13.59 15.43
CA TYR A 68 0.90 -12.24 15.94
C TYR A 68 1.93 -11.27 15.30
N PRO A 69 1.66 -9.95 15.29
CA PRO A 69 2.58 -8.97 14.70
C PRO A 69 4.02 -9.05 15.21
N HIS A 70 4.25 -9.39 16.47
CA HIS A 70 5.59 -9.50 17.05
C HIS A 70 6.39 -10.70 16.51
N GLU A 71 5.73 -11.69 15.90
CA GLU A 71 6.36 -12.86 15.27
C GLU A 71 6.71 -12.64 13.80
N LEU A 72 6.44 -11.44 13.27
CA LEU A 72 6.61 -11.10 11.85
C LEU A 72 7.77 -10.13 11.63
N SER A 73 8.50 -10.30 10.52
CA SER A 73 9.46 -9.30 10.06
C SER A 73 8.75 -8.02 9.59
N GLY A 74 9.48 -6.90 9.43
CA GLY A 74 8.92 -5.65 8.92
C GLY A 74 8.21 -5.80 7.57
N GLY A 75 8.82 -6.50 6.62
CA GLY A 75 8.21 -6.77 5.32
C GLY A 75 6.99 -7.69 5.39
N GLN A 76 6.97 -8.66 6.31
CA GLN A 76 5.80 -9.51 6.55
C GLN A 76 4.64 -8.71 7.16
N ARG A 77 4.91 -7.81 8.12
CA ARG A 77 3.90 -6.89 8.66
C ARG A 77 3.32 -5.98 7.58
N GLN A 78 4.17 -5.46 6.70
CA GLN A 78 3.71 -4.65 5.57
C GLN A 78 2.80 -5.44 4.64
N ARG A 79 3.11 -6.70 4.36
CA ARG A 79 2.25 -7.59 3.57
C ARG A 79 0.92 -7.87 4.28
N VAL A 80 0.90 -8.03 5.61
CA VAL A 80 -0.35 -8.16 6.39
C VAL A 80 -1.19 -6.89 6.31
N ALA A 81 -0.58 -5.71 6.42
CA ALA A 81 -1.28 -4.43 6.27
C ALA A 81 -1.89 -4.27 4.86
N LEU A 82 -1.17 -4.70 3.82
CA LEU A 82 -1.69 -4.76 2.45
C LEU A 82 -2.84 -5.77 2.33
N ALA A 83 -2.72 -6.99 2.90
CA ALA A 83 -3.78 -8.00 2.88
C ALA A 83 -5.06 -7.50 3.55
N ARG A 84 -4.93 -6.81 4.70
CA ARG A 84 -6.05 -6.16 5.42
C ARG A 84 -6.81 -5.18 4.53
N ALA A 85 -6.10 -4.40 3.72
CA ALA A 85 -6.72 -3.47 2.79
C ALA A 85 -7.36 -4.20 1.59
N LEU A 86 -6.67 -5.19 1.03
CA LEU A 86 -7.06 -5.91 -0.18
C LEU A 86 -8.25 -6.87 0.01
N VAL A 87 -8.47 -7.40 1.23
CA VAL A 87 -9.57 -8.32 1.54
C VAL A 87 -10.95 -7.70 1.26
N LEU A 88 -11.04 -6.38 1.30
CA LEU A 88 -12.25 -5.61 0.99
C LEU A 88 -12.49 -5.44 -0.52
N ARG A 89 -11.51 -5.81 -1.36
CA ARG A 89 -11.51 -5.64 -2.82
C ARG A 89 -11.71 -4.17 -3.22
N PRO A 90 -10.83 -3.26 -2.76
CA PRO A 90 -10.97 -1.83 -3.03
C PRO A 90 -10.70 -1.52 -4.51
N LYS A 91 -11.29 -0.42 -5.00
CA LYS A 91 -10.98 0.17 -6.31
C LYS A 91 -9.78 1.12 -6.24
N LEU A 92 -9.59 1.76 -5.07
CA LEU A 92 -8.52 2.72 -4.82
C LEU A 92 -7.77 2.33 -3.55
N LEU A 93 -6.45 2.30 -3.64
CA LEU A 93 -5.56 2.08 -2.50
C LEU A 93 -4.65 3.30 -2.33
N ILE A 94 -4.73 3.96 -1.18
CA ILE A 94 -3.83 5.04 -0.79
C ILE A 94 -2.69 4.39 -0.01
N LEU A 95 -1.47 4.60 -0.46
CA LEU A 95 -0.25 4.02 0.08
C LEU A 95 0.63 5.17 0.57
N ASP A 96 0.63 5.39 1.88
CA ASP A 96 1.39 6.48 2.50
C ASP A 96 2.73 5.94 2.99
N GLU A 97 3.79 6.25 2.24
CA GLU A 97 5.17 5.80 2.46
C GLU A 97 5.31 4.29 2.79
N PRO A 98 4.69 3.37 2.04
CA PRO A 98 4.53 1.97 2.45
C PRO A 98 5.85 1.18 2.46
N THR A 99 6.95 1.78 2.07
CA THR A 99 8.26 1.11 1.97
C THR A 99 9.39 1.84 2.71
N SER A 100 9.13 2.99 3.33
CA SER A 100 10.15 3.86 3.94
C SER A 100 10.89 3.21 5.13
N ALA A 101 10.20 2.34 5.88
CA ALA A 101 10.78 1.64 7.05
C ALA A 101 11.41 0.28 6.70
N LEU A 102 11.55 -0.06 5.41
CA LEU A 102 12.04 -1.36 4.95
C LEU A 102 13.46 -1.26 4.38
N ASP A 103 14.23 -2.35 4.52
CA ASP A 103 15.48 -2.48 3.80
C ASP A 103 15.27 -2.53 2.28
N ARG A 104 16.31 -2.21 1.50
CA ARG A 104 16.22 -2.11 0.04
C ARG A 104 15.74 -3.38 -0.66
N THR A 105 16.10 -4.56 -0.15
CA THR A 105 15.68 -5.83 -0.74
C THR A 105 14.19 -6.06 -0.53
N THR A 106 13.73 -5.87 0.69
CA THR A 106 12.31 -5.96 1.06
C THR A 106 11.48 -4.89 0.34
N GLN A 107 11.99 -3.65 0.25
CA GLN A 107 11.36 -2.57 -0.50
C GLN A 107 11.11 -2.97 -1.97
N ARG A 108 12.14 -3.49 -2.67
CA ARG A 108 11.99 -3.96 -4.05
C ARG A 108 10.95 -5.07 -4.19
N ALA A 109 10.89 -5.99 -3.23
CA ALA A 109 9.91 -7.07 -3.22
C ALA A 109 8.47 -6.52 -3.05
N ILE A 110 8.26 -5.55 -2.17
CA ILE A 110 6.95 -4.88 -2.00
C ILE A 110 6.55 -4.08 -3.25
N VAL A 111 7.47 -3.35 -3.87
CA VAL A 111 7.19 -2.61 -5.13
C VAL A 111 6.79 -3.56 -6.25
N LYS A 112 7.50 -4.69 -6.39
CA LYS A 112 7.16 -5.74 -7.37
C LYS A 112 5.77 -6.33 -7.10
N LEU A 113 5.46 -6.62 -5.84
CA LEU A 113 4.15 -7.09 -5.41
C LEU A 113 3.04 -6.08 -5.77
N LEU A 114 3.21 -4.80 -5.42
CA LEU A 114 2.25 -3.74 -5.72
C LEU A 114 2.00 -3.59 -7.23
N ARG A 115 3.06 -3.66 -8.04
CA ARG A 115 2.95 -3.60 -9.50
C ARG A 115 2.15 -4.77 -10.07
N ARG A 116 2.40 -5.98 -9.58
CA ARG A 116 1.63 -7.17 -9.95
C ARG A 116 0.15 -7.01 -9.58
N LEU A 117 -0.15 -6.62 -8.34
CA LEU A 117 -1.52 -6.42 -7.85
C LEU A 117 -2.27 -5.35 -8.66
N GLN A 118 -1.59 -4.27 -9.06
CA GLN A 118 -2.17 -3.24 -9.92
C GLN A 118 -2.59 -3.80 -11.28
N GLN A 119 -1.73 -4.63 -11.90
CA GLN A 119 -1.97 -5.22 -13.21
C GLN A 119 -3.07 -6.28 -13.17
N GLU A 120 -3.03 -7.19 -12.18
CA GLU A 120 -3.96 -8.32 -12.08
C GLU A 120 -5.37 -7.91 -11.62
N HIS A 121 -5.46 -6.89 -10.75
CA HIS A 121 -6.72 -6.51 -10.11
C HIS A 121 -7.25 -5.14 -10.51
N GLN A 122 -6.54 -4.42 -11.40
CA GLN A 122 -6.92 -3.08 -11.89
C GLN A 122 -7.19 -2.07 -10.76
N ILE A 123 -6.46 -2.18 -9.65
CA ILE A 123 -6.59 -1.27 -8.53
C ILE A 123 -5.87 0.03 -8.85
N SER A 124 -6.53 1.16 -8.67
CA SER A 124 -5.89 2.47 -8.75
C SER A 124 -5.08 2.75 -7.48
N TYR A 125 -3.88 3.34 -7.62
CA TYR A 125 -3.07 3.75 -6.48
C TYR A 125 -2.93 5.26 -6.40
N VAL A 126 -3.00 5.80 -5.18
CA VAL A 126 -2.38 7.05 -4.80
C VAL A 126 -1.18 6.68 -3.93
N PHE A 127 0.01 6.83 -4.48
CA PHE A 127 1.26 6.42 -3.84
C PHE A 127 2.02 7.65 -3.36
N ILE A 128 2.22 7.79 -2.05
CA ILE A 128 2.97 8.88 -1.44
C ILE A 128 4.35 8.34 -1.06
N SER A 129 5.40 9.01 -1.53
CA SER A 129 6.77 8.60 -1.24
C SER A 129 7.74 9.75 -1.46
N HIS A 130 8.83 9.74 -0.70
CA HIS A 130 10.01 10.56 -0.95
C HIS A 130 11.08 9.82 -1.78
N ASP A 131 10.91 8.51 -2.02
CA ASP A 131 11.81 7.71 -2.85
C ASP A 131 11.39 7.78 -4.33
N LEU A 132 12.09 8.60 -5.09
CA LEU A 132 11.82 8.82 -6.52
C LEU A 132 12.09 7.58 -7.37
N GLN A 133 12.95 6.64 -6.94
CA GLN A 133 13.20 5.40 -7.67
C GLN A 133 11.96 4.49 -7.60
N VAL A 134 11.31 4.43 -6.42
CA VAL A 134 10.05 3.70 -6.25
C VAL A 134 8.93 4.35 -7.07
N VAL A 135 8.82 5.68 -7.01
CA VAL A 135 7.84 6.43 -7.81
C VAL A 135 8.01 6.15 -9.30
N LYS A 136 9.24 6.20 -9.82
CA LYS A 136 9.57 5.89 -11.22
C LYS A 136 9.19 4.46 -11.60
N ALA A 137 9.36 3.50 -10.68
CA ALA A 137 9.07 2.09 -10.95
C ALA A 137 7.57 1.76 -10.96
N LEU A 138 6.73 2.49 -10.20
CA LEU A 138 5.34 2.13 -9.95
C LEU A 138 4.32 3.08 -10.55
N CYS A 139 4.60 4.38 -10.60
CA CYS A 139 3.62 5.40 -10.92
C CYS A 139 3.65 5.83 -12.40
N GLN A 140 2.47 6.07 -12.99
CA GLN A 140 2.32 6.57 -14.36
C GLN A 140 2.31 8.11 -14.42
N LYS A 141 1.83 8.76 -13.34
CA LYS A 141 1.79 10.21 -13.18
C LYS A 141 2.33 10.59 -11.81
N VAL A 142 2.96 11.74 -11.73
CA VAL A 142 3.55 12.27 -10.51
C VAL A 142 3.07 13.68 -10.25
N LEU A 143 2.64 13.91 -9.01
CA LEU A 143 2.34 15.22 -8.47
C LEU A 143 3.45 15.58 -7.45
N VAL A 144 4.19 16.64 -7.71
CA VAL A 144 5.22 17.15 -6.79
C VAL A 144 4.62 18.21 -5.88
N LEU A 145 4.73 17.98 -4.57
CA LEU A 145 4.23 18.90 -3.54
C LEU A 145 5.40 19.53 -2.77
N ARG A 146 5.30 20.82 -2.48
CA ARG A 146 6.19 21.54 -1.58
C ARG A 146 5.39 22.53 -0.75
N ARG A 147 5.47 22.44 0.60
CA ARG A 147 4.75 23.33 1.53
C ARG A 147 3.26 23.46 1.19
N ALA A 148 2.59 22.31 0.97
CA ALA A 148 1.20 22.22 0.58
C ALA A 148 0.81 22.88 -0.75
N GLN A 149 1.80 23.25 -1.59
CA GLN A 149 1.58 23.79 -2.94
C GLN A 149 1.96 22.76 -3.99
N VAL A 150 1.18 22.68 -5.06
CA VAL A 150 1.49 21.86 -6.22
C VAL A 150 2.56 22.59 -7.01
N MET A 151 3.76 21.97 -7.09
CA MET A 151 4.87 22.49 -7.86
C MET A 151 4.79 22.03 -9.31
N GLU A 152 4.40 20.76 -9.51
CA GLU A 152 4.41 20.16 -10.83
C GLU A 152 3.48 18.94 -10.87
N PHE A 153 2.81 18.70 -12.00
CA PHE A 153 2.00 17.51 -12.25
C PHE A 153 2.13 17.08 -13.71
N GLN A 154 2.73 15.92 -13.95
CA GLN A 154 2.89 15.38 -15.28
C GLN A 154 3.08 13.85 -15.29
N SER A 155 3.26 13.25 -16.47
CA SER A 155 3.63 11.83 -16.56
C SER A 155 4.99 11.59 -15.91
N THR A 156 5.18 10.39 -15.35
CA THR A 156 6.45 10.01 -14.73
C THR A 156 7.62 10.17 -15.71
N GLU A 157 7.46 9.74 -16.95
CA GLU A 157 8.47 9.86 -17.98
C GLU A 157 8.89 11.32 -18.20
N GLN A 158 7.93 12.22 -18.39
CA GLN A 158 8.19 13.65 -18.62
C GLN A 158 8.83 14.34 -17.41
N LEU A 159 8.39 13.98 -16.20
CA LEU A 159 8.96 14.52 -14.97
C LEU A 159 10.47 14.24 -14.85
N PHE A 160 10.90 13.03 -15.21
CA PHE A 160 12.30 12.64 -15.13
C PHE A 160 13.14 13.12 -16.32
N LEU A 161 12.55 13.28 -17.51
CA LEU A 161 13.24 13.76 -18.71
C LEU A 161 13.34 15.28 -18.77
N ASN A 162 12.29 15.99 -18.39
CA ASN A 162 12.16 17.43 -18.53
C ASN A 162 11.40 18.07 -17.36
N PRO A 163 11.99 18.08 -16.14
CA PRO A 163 11.37 18.71 -14.97
C PRO A 163 11.21 20.23 -15.20
N GLN A 164 9.99 20.73 -14.97
CA GLN A 164 9.61 22.11 -15.27
C GLN A 164 10.03 23.09 -14.17
N THR A 165 10.10 22.63 -12.92
CA THR A 165 10.46 23.48 -11.79
C THR A 165 11.88 23.19 -11.30
N GLU A 166 12.55 24.23 -10.81
CA GLU A 166 13.88 24.11 -10.19
C GLU A 166 13.86 23.14 -9.00
N TYR A 167 12.78 23.19 -8.21
CA TYR A 167 12.62 22.27 -7.07
C TYR A 167 12.56 20.80 -7.51
N THR A 168 11.79 20.48 -8.55
CA THR A 168 11.72 19.10 -9.08
C THR A 168 13.08 18.65 -9.61
N ARG A 169 13.80 19.53 -10.26
CA ARG A 169 15.15 19.26 -10.80
C ARG A 169 16.13 18.88 -9.67
N GLN A 170 16.19 19.71 -8.63
CA GLN A 170 17.01 19.44 -7.45
C GLN A 170 16.61 18.14 -6.74
N LEU A 171 15.30 17.84 -6.66
CA LEU A 171 14.78 16.61 -6.05
C LEU A 171 15.24 15.36 -6.83
N ILE A 172 15.21 15.41 -8.17
CA ILE A 172 15.65 14.32 -9.03
C ILE A 172 17.16 14.13 -8.93
N GLU A 173 17.94 15.22 -8.98
CA GLU A 173 19.40 15.16 -8.84
C GLU A 173 19.79 14.53 -7.50
N ALA A 174 19.19 14.98 -6.39
CA ALA A 174 19.45 14.41 -5.07
C ALA A 174 19.17 12.90 -4.99
N SER A 175 18.18 12.42 -5.74
CA SER A 175 17.82 10.99 -5.74
C SER A 175 18.78 10.08 -6.52
N GLN A 176 19.69 10.64 -7.30
CA GLN A 176 20.69 9.87 -8.06
C GLN A 176 21.92 9.52 -7.24
N TYR A 177 22.14 10.23 -6.13
CA TYR A 177 23.31 10.04 -5.25
C TYR A 177 23.05 9.12 -4.04
N VAL A 178 21.89 8.49 -3.95
CA VAL A 178 21.47 7.55 -2.92
C VAL A 178 21.28 6.17 -3.54
#